data_f61131b765d4679bea80d2b107333cad
#
_entry.id   f61131b765d4679bea80d2b107333cad
#
_cell.length_a   1.000
_cell.length_b   1.000
_cell.length_c   1.000
_cell.angle_alpha   90.00
_cell.angle_beta   90.00
_cell.angle_gamma   90.00
#
_symmetry.space_group_name_H-M   'P 1'
#
loop_
_entity.id
_entity.type
_entity.pdbx_description
1 polymer ?
#
loop_
_entity_poly.entity_id
_entity_poly.type
_entity_poly.pdbx_seq_one_letter_code
_entity_poly.pdbx_strand_id
1 'polypeptide(L)'
;YDILSDNEIETLLTKSDLELDTSNESHKPILHGVSGRVIKARTLNQRKIIDSVMKNDMVFAIGPAGTGKTYTGIALAVKALKNKNVKKIILTRPAIEAGENLGFLPGDLKDKLDPYMQPLYDSLKDMIPAEKLKKYLEDEVIQIAPLAFMRGRTLDHAFVILDEGQNTTHSEMKMFLTRMGKNTKFIITGDPG
;
A
#
# COMPACT_ATOMS: atom_id res chain seq x y z
N TYR A 1 3.74 -41.46 17.58
CA TYR A 1 3.60 -40.09 17.00
C TYR A 1 3.48 -39.17 18.19
N ASP A 2 4.57 -38.46 18.50
CA ASP A 2 4.60 -37.45 19.55
C ASP A 2 3.87 -36.21 19.04
N ILE A 3 2.80 -35.84 19.71
CA ILE A 3 2.04 -34.62 19.45
C ILE A 3 2.83 -33.52 20.13
N LEU A 4 3.35 -32.58 19.35
CA LEU A 4 4.03 -31.39 19.87
C LEU A 4 3.09 -30.58 20.76
N SER A 5 3.54 -30.21 21.94
CA SER A 5 2.79 -29.34 22.84
C SER A 5 2.71 -27.90 22.27
N ASP A 6 1.68 -27.15 22.65
CA ASP A 6 1.49 -25.76 22.21
C ASP A 6 2.73 -24.88 22.48
N ASN A 7 3.44 -25.12 23.58
CA ASN A 7 4.70 -24.43 23.90
C ASN A 7 5.85 -24.80 22.95
N GLU A 8 5.89 -26.02 22.45
CA GLU A 8 6.91 -26.44 21.46
C GLU A 8 6.60 -25.86 20.09
N ILE A 9 5.31 -25.76 19.74
CA ILE A 9 4.86 -25.11 18.50
C ILE A 9 5.17 -23.62 18.56
N GLU A 10 4.87 -22.90 19.66
CA GLU A 10 5.25 -21.51 19.85
C GLU A 10 6.78 -21.31 19.82
N THR A 11 7.54 -22.22 20.42
CA THR A 11 9.00 -22.17 20.44
C THR A 11 9.58 -22.42 19.04
N LEU A 12 8.98 -23.30 18.24
CA LEU A 12 9.39 -23.55 16.85
C LEU A 12 9.02 -22.37 15.93
N LEU A 13 7.85 -21.78 16.15
CA LEU A 13 7.43 -20.57 15.40
C LEU A 13 8.32 -19.37 15.73
N THR A 14 8.64 -19.15 17.02
CA THR A 14 9.56 -18.09 17.45
C THR A 14 11.01 -18.35 17.04
N LYS A 15 11.49 -19.59 17.03
CA LYS A 15 12.82 -19.94 16.53
C LYS A 15 12.96 -19.78 15.02
N SER A 16 11.92 -20.13 14.24
CA SER A 16 11.94 -19.89 12.79
C SER A 16 11.97 -18.40 12.46
N ASP A 17 11.42 -17.56 13.34
CA ASP A 17 11.49 -16.09 13.21
C ASP A 17 12.84 -15.52 13.67
N LEU A 18 13.58 -16.21 14.54
CA LEU A 18 14.84 -15.75 15.12
C LEU A 18 16.11 -16.20 14.36
N GLU A 19 16.05 -17.26 13.57
CA GLU A 19 17.23 -17.78 12.86
C GLU A 19 17.49 -17.15 11.49
N LEU A 20 16.69 -16.20 11.03
CA LEU A 20 16.77 -15.61 9.69
C LEU A 20 17.19 -14.14 9.62
N ASP A 21 17.74 -13.54 10.69
CA ASP A 21 18.27 -12.18 10.48
C ASP A 21 19.26 -11.68 11.54
N THR A 22 20.54 -11.99 11.34
CA THR A 22 21.68 -11.31 12.00
C THR A 22 22.18 -10.09 11.22
N SER A 23 21.49 -9.64 10.17
CA SER A 23 21.85 -8.41 9.49
C SER A 23 21.23 -7.21 10.19
N ASN A 24 22.06 -6.30 10.68
CA ASN A 24 21.70 -5.02 11.32
C ASN A 24 20.85 -4.08 10.43
N GLU A 25 20.56 -4.46 9.19
CA GLU A 25 19.74 -3.71 8.24
C GLU A 25 18.23 -3.94 8.41
N SER A 26 17.84 -5.08 8.95
CA SER A 26 16.45 -5.53 9.05
C SER A 26 15.60 -4.73 10.05
N HIS A 27 16.23 -4.01 10.96
CA HIS A 27 15.55 -3.18 11.96
C HIS A 27 15.45 -1.70 11.59
N LYS A 28 15.99 -1.29 10.44
CA LYS A 28 15.93 0.12 10.01
C LYS A 28 14.49 0.57 9.78
N PRO A 29 14.10 1.75 10.31
CA PRO A 29 12.79 2.31 10.03
C PRO A 29 12.63 2.59 8.53
N ILE A 30 11.41 2.35 8.02
CA ILE A 30 11.03 2.78 6.67
C ILE A 30 11.02 4.30 6.65
N LEU A 31 10.32 4.89 7.64
CA LEU A 31 10.25 6.34 7.85
C LEU A 31 9.84 6.66 9.29
N HIS A 32 10.03 7.92 9.68
CA HIS A 32 9.45 8.48 10.89
C HIS A 32 8.18 9.25 10.51
N GLY A 33 7.07 8.81 11.09
CA GLY A 33 5.74 9.40 10.91
C GLY A 33 5.47 10.57 11.83
N VAL A 34 4.20 10.88 12.00
CA VAL A 34 3.73 11.97 12.87
C VAL A 34 4.08 11.67 14.32
N SER A 35 4.41 12.72 15.08
CA SER A 35 4.79 12.62 16.50
C SER A 35 5.95 11.67 16.80
N GLY A 36 6.87 11.50 15.84
CA GLY A 36 8.04 10.64 16.01
C GLY A 36 7.75 9.14 15.93
N ARG A 37 6.55 8.74 15.51
CA ARG A 37 6.18 7.34 15.32
C ARG A 37 7.12 6.64 14.34
N VAL A 38 7.81 5.61 14.81
CA VAL A 38 8.69 4.81 13.96
C VAL A 38 7.86 3.82 13.15
N ILE A 39 7.91 3.93 11.83
CA ILE A 39 7.26 3.01 10.89
C ILE A 39 8.34 2.08 10.33
N LYS A 40 8.21 0.80 10.64
CA LYS A 40 9.14 -0.26 10.25
C LYS A 40 8.39 -1.54 9.89
N ALA A 41 9.06 -2.45 9.19
CA ALA A 41 8.53 -3.79 9.00
C ALA A 41 8.42 -4.52 10.36
N ARG A 42 7.27 -5.14 10.58
CA ARG A 42 6.96 -5.92 11.79
C ARG A 42 7.02 -7.42 11.55
N THR A 43 6.93 -7.85 10.28
CA THR A 43 6.93 -9.25 9.88
C THR A 43 7.93 -9.50 8.75
N LEU A 44 8.33 -10.75 8.57
CA LEU A 44 9.20 -11.18 7.46
C LEU A 44 8.57 -10.86 6.09
N ASN A 45 7.26 -11.02 5.95
CA ASN A 45 6.58 -10.74 4.70
C ASN A 45 6.57 -9.24 4.36
N GLN A 46 6.44 -8.36 5.37
CA GLN A 46 6.60 -6.92 5.15
C GLN A 46 8.02 -6.56 4.73
N ARG A 47 9.05 -7.24 5.25
CA ARG A 47 10.44 -7.08 4.78
C ARG A 47 10.60 -7.52 3.33
N LYS A 48 10.03 -8.67 2.96
CA LYS A 48 10.03 -9.13 1.56
C LYS A 48 9.40 -8.11 0.61
N ILE A 49 8.33 -7.43 1.05
CA ILE A 49 7.74 -6.33 0.26
C ILE A 49 8.75 -5.21 0.07
N ILE A 50 9.42 -4.76 1.15
CA ILE A 50 10.42 -3.69 1.09
C ILE A 50 11.54 -4.06 0.12
N ASP A 51 12.13 -5.25 0.28
CA ASP A 51 13.22 -5.73 -0.56
C ASP A 51 12.82 -5.86 -2.03
N SER A 52 11.60 -6.34 -2.27
CA SER A 52 11.05 -6.47 -3.62
C SER A 52 10.88 -5.11 -4.30
N VAL A 53 10.34 -4.13 -3.57
CA VAL A 53 10.14 -2.75 -4.09
C VAL A 53 11.47 -2.05 -4.36
N MET A 54 12.49 -2.32 -3.56
CA MET A 54 13.82 -1.75 -3.80
C MET A 54 14.46 -2.27 -5.09
N LYS A 55 14.16 -3.52 -5.47
CA LYS A 55 14.79 -4.22 -6.61
C LYS A 55 13.97 -4.16 -7.90
N ASN A 56 12.68 -3.90 -7.81
CA ASN A 56 11.76 -3.99 -8.94
C ASN A 56 10.93 -2.72 -9.09
N ASP A 57 10.49 -2.44 -10.31
CA ASP A 57 9.61 -1.31 -10.60
C ASP A 57 8.13 -1.67 -10.41
N MET A 58 7.78 -2.96 -10.45
CA MET A 58 6.43 -3.46 -10.21
C MET A 58 6.46 -4.63 -9.23
N VAL A 59 5.61 -4.58 -8.21
CA VAL A 59 5.51 -5.60 -7.16
C VAL A 59 4.04 -5.94 -6.89
N PHE A 60 3.74 -7.24 -6.82
CA PHE A 60 2.48 -7.77 -6.35
C PHE A 60 2.65 -8.27 -4.91
N ALA A 61 1.96 -7.63 -3.98
CA ALA A 61 1.95 -8.00 -2.56
C ALA A 61 0.63 -8.72 -2.24
N ILE A 62 0.64 -10.03 -2.35
CA ILE A 62 -0.55 -10.87 -2.19
C ILE A 62 -0.51 -11.57 -0.83
N GLY A 63 -1.65 -11.61 -0.17
CA GLY A 63 -1.80 -12.29 1.13
C GLY A 63 -3.05 -11.84 1.90
N PRO A 64 -3.34 -12.44 3.07
CA PRO A 64 -4.55 -12.17 3.84
C PRO A 64 -4.72 -10.69 4.22
N ALA A 65 -5.97 -10.28 4.42
CA ALA A 65 -6.30 -8.95 4.94
C ALA A 65 -5.65 -8.70 6.32
N GLY A 66 -5.41 -7.44 6.67
CA GLY A 66 -4.86 -7.06 7.97
C GLY A 66 -3.35 -7.29 8.14
N THR A 67 -2.64 -7.85 7.17
CA THR A 67 -1.18 -8.11 7.25
C THR A 67 -0.30 -6.89 6.99
N GLY A 68 -0.89 -5.72 6.75
CA GLY A 68 -0.18 -4.45 6.59
C GLY A 68 0.47 -4.24 5.21
N LYS A 69 0.06 -4.97 4.18
CA LYS A 69 0.58 -4.84 2.80
C LYS A 69 0.49 -3.40 2.30
N THR A 70 -0.72 -2.86 2.29
CA THR A 70 -1.02 -1.50 1.81
C THR A 70 -0.32 -0.45 2.65
N TYR A 71 -0.37 -0.57 3.97
CA TYR A 71 0.30 0.34 4.89
C TYR A 71 1.82 0.39 4.65
N THR A 72 2.46 -0.78 4.46
CA THR A 72 3.89 -0.87 4.13
C THR A 72 4.18 -0.22 2.77
N GLY A 73 3.34 -0.46 1.77
CA GLY A 73 3.45 0.17 0.45
C GLY A 73 3.37 1.70 0.52
N ILE A 74 2.39 2.23 1.27
CA ILE A 74 2.22 3.68 1.47
C ILE A 74 3.43 4.27 2.20
N ALA A 75 3.97 3.58 3.19
CA ALA A 75 5.18 4.03 3.90
C ALA A 75 6.39 4.14 2.95
N LEU A 76 6.56 3.17 2.05
CA LEU A 76 7.61 3.21 1.01
C LEU A 76 7.39 4.36 0.02
N ALA A 77 6.15 4.60 -0.39
CA ALA A 77 5.80 5.72 -1.27
C ALA A 77 6.10 7.08 -0.63
N VAL A 78 5.72 7.26 0.64
CA VAL A 78 6.00 8.49 1.40
C VAL A 78 7.51 8.68 1.58
N LYS A 79 8.27 7.61 1.86
CA LYS A 79 9.73 7.66 1.90
C LYS A 79 10.32 8.09 0.57
N ALA A 80 9.86 7.49 -0.54
CA ALA A 80 10.33 7.83 -1.88
C ALA A 80 10.03 9.31 -2.24
N LEU A 81 8.87 9.82 -1.85
CA LEU A 81 8.51 11.23 -2.03
C LEU A 81 9.39 12.16 -1.18
N LYS A 82 9.60 11.83 0.10
CA LYS A 82 10.48 12.61 1.00
C LYS A 82 11.92 12.66 0.47
N ASN A 83 12.40 11.57 -0.10
CA ASN A 83 13.74 11.46 -0.69
C ASN A 83 13.84 12.02 -2.12
N LYS A 84 12.74 12.57 -2.68
CA LYS A 84 12.66 13.09 -4.04
C LYS A 84 12.96 12.05 -5.13
N ASN A 85 12.81 10.76 -4.82
CA ASN A 85 12.93 9.68 -5.80
C ASN A 85 11.74 9.65 -6.77
N VAL A 86 10.59 10.12 -6.31
CA VAL A 86 9.38 10.34 -7.12
C VAL A 86 8.82 11.72 -6.87
N LYS A 87 8.00 12.21 -7.81
CA LYS A 87 7.35 13.54 -7.72
C LYS A 87 5.93 13.45 -7.20
N LYS A 88 5.30 12.27 -7.33
CA LYS A 88 3.89 12.05 -7.01
C LYS A 88 3.68 10.71 -6.32
N ILE A 89 2.63 10.65 -5.50
CA ILE A 89 2.05 9.40 -4.99
C ILE A 89 0.63 9.31 -5.53
N ILE A 90 0.28 8.16 -6.05
CA ILE A 90 -1.08 7.88 -6.54
C ILE A 90 -1.58 6.62 -5.84
N LEU A 91 -2.66 6.78 -5.08
CA LEU A 91 -3.34 5.69 -4.38
C LEU A 91 -4.68 5.46 -5.06
N THR A 92 -4.95 4.22 -5.43
CA THR A 92 -6.18 3.88 -6.13
C THR A 92 -6.74 2.55 -5.63
N ARG A 93 -8.05 2.42 -5.74
CA ARG A 93 -8.81 1.19 -5.52
C ARG A 93 -9.77 0.98 -6.68
N PRO A 94 -10.07 -0.28 -7.07
CA PRO A 94 -11.17 -0.55 -7.97
C PRO A 94 -12.48 -0.09 -7.31
N ALA A 95 -13.40 0.47 -8.06
CA ALA A 95 -14.75 0.70 -7.55
C ALA A 95 -15.37 -0.67 -7.29
N ILE A 96 -15.71 -0.97 -6.03
CA ILE A 96 -16.45 -2.19 -5.73
C ILE A 96 -17.88 -1.95 -6.18
N GLU A 97 -18.32 -2.70 -7.17
CA GLU A 97 -19.72 -3.12 -7.24
C GLU A 97 -19.93 -4.21 -6.16
N ALA A 98 -19.66 -3.91 -4.90
CA ALA A 98 -20.27 -4.66 -3.83
C ALA A 98 -21.77 -4.45 -3.99
N GLY A 99 -22.58 -5.50 -3.91
CA GLY A 99 -24.03 -5.51 -4.09
C GLY A 99 -24.85 -4.51 -3.26
N GLU A 100 -24.23 -3.48 -2.73
CA GLU A 100 -24.77 -2.25 -2.21
C GLU A 100 -24.66 -1.21 -3.31
N ASN A 101 -25.79 -0.96 -3.95
CA ASN A 101 -25.92 0.10 -4.94
C ASN A 101 -25.39 1.42 -4.37
N LEU A 102 -24.22 1.88 -4.81
CA LEU A 102 -23.72 3.25 -4.54
C LEU A 102 -24.78 4.31 -4.83
N GLY A 103 -25.80 3.97 -5.63
CA GLY A 103 -26.96 4.82 -5.91
C GLY A 103 -27.83 5.18 -4.71
N PHE A 104 -27.80 4.42 -3.61
CA PHE A 104 -28.61 4.68 -2.41
C PHE A 104 -27.93 5.60 -1.38
N LEU A 105 -26.63 5.88 -1.51
CA LEU A 105 -25.97 6.82 -0.62
C LEU A 105 -26.30 8.25 -1.05
N PRO A 106 -26.67 9.14 -0.12
CA PRO A 106 -26.88 10.55 -0.40
C PRO A 106 -25.53 11.23 -0.77
N GLY A 107 -25.59 12.22 -1.64
CA GLY A 107 -24.41 12.99 -2.05
C GLY A 107 -23.98 12.76 -3.49
N ASP A 108 -22.96 13.49 -3.92
CA ASP A 108 -22.35 13.31 -5.24
C ASP A 108 -21.45 12.08 -5.28
N LEU A 109 -20.87 11.77 -6.44
CA LEU A 109 -20.03 10.59 -6.62
C LEU A 109 -18.79 10.61 -5.69
N LYS A 110 -18.27 11.79 -5.40
CA LYS A 110 -17.11 11.98 -4.52
C LYS A 110 -17.47 11.61 -3.08
N ASP A 111 -18.61 12.13 -2.58
CA ASP A 111 -19.11 11.85 -1.23
C ASP A 111 -19.35 10.35 -1.00
N LYS A 112 -19.79 9.64 -2.04
CA LYS A 112 -20.03 8.19 -2.00
C LYS A 112 -18.76 7.36 -1.98
N LEU A 113 -17.68 7.83 -2.61
CA LEU A 113 -16.40 7.13 -2.70
C LEU A 113 -15.48 7.42 -1.51
N ASP A 114 -15.65 8.58 -0.83
CA ASP A 114 -14.82 8.99 0.28
C ASP A 114 -14.71 7.94 1.41
N PRO A 115 -15.81 7.32 1.89
CA PRO A 115 -15.72 6.28 2.93
C PRO A 115 -14.87 5.08 2.51
N TYR A 116 -14.96 4.70 1.23
CA TYR A 116 -14.20 3.58 0.69
C TYR A 116 -12.70 3.87 0.60
N MET A 117 -12.33 5.12 0.34
CA MET A 117 -10.95 5.58 0.26
C MET A 117 -10.37 5.95 1.63
N GLN A 118 -11.19 6.07 2.68
CA GLN A 118 -10.78 6.50 4.00
C GLN A 118 -9.57 5.76 4.59
N PRO A 119 -9.42 4.42 4.46
CA PRO A 119 -8.25 3.70 4.96
C PRO A 119 -6.92 4.17 4.35
N LEU A 120 -6.94 4.65 3.10
CA LEU A 120 -5.76 5.20 2.44
C LEU A 120 -5.38 6.56 3.05
N TYR A 121 -6.38 7.42 3.29
CA TYR A 121 -6.18 8.70 3.97
C TYR A 121 -5.64 8.50 5.39
N ASP A 122 -6.20 7.54 6.14
CA ASP A 122 -5.78 7.29 7.53
C ASP A 122 -4.34 6.79 7.60
N SER A 123 -3.91 5.95 6.65
CA SER A 123 -2.52 5.56 6.54
C SER A 123 -1.58 6.75 6.29
N LEU A 124 -1.98 7.68 5.42
CA LEU A 124 -1.19 8.89 5.15
C LEU A 124 -1.12 9.83 6.36
N LYS A 125 -2.20 9.96 7.13
CA LYS A 125 -2.23 10.78 8.36
C LYS A 125 -1.26 10.30 9.43
N ASP A 126 -0.98 9.02 9.50
CA ASP A 126 0.05 8.46 10.38
C ASP A 126 1.47 8.88 9.98
N MET A 127 1.68 9.21 8.71
CA MET A 127 3.00 9.38 8.09
C MET A 127 3.36 10.83 7.75
N ILE A 128 2.35 11.66 7.55
CA ILE A 128 2.48 13.04 7.08
C ILE A 128 1.67 13.96 7.98
N PRO A 129 2.27 15.05 8.51
CA PRO A 129 1.53 16.04 9.29
C PRO A 129 0.33 16.61 8.52
N ALA A 130 -0.78 16.87 9.22
CA ALA A 130 -2.07 17.22 8.61
C ALA A 130 -1.98 18.40 7.62
N GLU A 131 -1.33 19.50 8.01
CA GLU A 131 -1.16 20.68 7.14
C GLU A 131 -0.38 20.36 5.86
N LYS A 132 0.66 19.52 5.98
CA LYS A 132 1.46 19.11 4.84
C LYS A 132 0.72 18.15 3.93
N LEU A 133 -0.06 17.22 4.52
CA LEU A 133 -0.90 16.30 3.76
C LEU A 133 -1.97 17.06 2.98
N LYS A 134 -2.64 18.02 3.61
CA LYS A 134 -3.62 18.90 2.97
C LYS A 134 -3.00 19.58 1.74
N LYS A 135 -1.84 20.21 1.91
CA LYS A 135 -1.13 20.87 0.80
C LYS A 135 -0.76 19.89 -0.32
N TYR A 136 -0.29 18.69 0.01
CA TYR A 136 0.05 17.67 -0.99
C TYR A 136 -1.16 17.19 -1.79
N LEU A 137 -2.35 17.15 -1.17
CA LEU A 137 -3.60 16.81 -1.86
C LEU A 137 -4.07 17.97 -2.75
N GLU A 138 -4.01 19.21 -2.27
CA GLU A 138 -4.37 20.42 -3.03
C GLU A 138 -3.46 20.62 -4.24
N ASP A 139 -2.15 20.42 -4.08
CA ASP A 139 -1.12 20.55 -5.14
C ASP A 139 -1.06 19.29 -6.06
N GLU A 140 -1.93 18.29 -5.83
CA GLU A 140 -1.95 17.00 -6.55
C GLU A 140 -0.61 16.23 -6.51
N VAL A 141 0.22 16.50 -5.51
CA VAL A 141 1.43 15.70 -5.23
C VAL A 141 1.06 14.33 -4.69
N ILE A 142 -0.03 14.24 -3.91
CA ILE A 142 -0.67 13.00 -3.50
C ILE A 142 -2.08 12.99 -4.07
N GLN A 143 -2.41 11.95 -4.82
CA GLN A 143 -3.71 11.75 -5.43
C GLN A 143 -4.32 10.46 -4.88
N ILE A 144 -5.58 10.53 -4.47
CA ILE A 144 -6.39 9.37 -4.07
C ILE A 144 -7.62 9.39 -4.94
N ALA A 145 -7.77 8.38 -5.79
CA ALA A 145 -8.84 8.33 -6.77
C ALA A 145 -9.23 6.88 -7.13
N PRO A 146 -10.47 6.64 -7.53
CA PRO A 146 -10.90 5.35 -8.05
C PRO A 146 -10.08 4.93 -9.28
N LEU A 147 -9.92 3.63 -9.46
CA LEU A 147 -9.13 3.06 -10.56
C LEU A 147 -9.58 3.55 -11.95
N ALA A 148 -10.86 3.76 -12.15
CA ALA A 148 -11.41 4.25 -13.41
C ALA A 148 -10.83 5.61 -13.85
N PHE A 149 -10.41 6.47 -12.90
CA PHE A 149 -9.79 7.77 -13.17
C PHE A 149 -8.36 7.67 -13.71
N MET A 150 -7.75 6.47 -13.68
CA MET A 150 -6.43 6.23 -14.25
C MET A 150 -6.46 6.03 -15.77
N ARG A 151 -7.64 5.80 -16.35
CA ARG A 151 -7.80 5.56 -17.79
C ARG A 151 -7.27 6.74 -18.62
N GLY A 152 -6.50 6.42 -19.67
CA GLY A 152 -5.94 7.42 -20.58
C GLY A 152 -4.77 8.24 -20.04
N ARG A 153 -4.36 8.03 -18.79
CA ARG A 153 -3.22 8.71 -18.17
C ARG A 153 -1.93 7.94 -18.41
N THR A 154 -0.81 8.66 -18.45
CA THR A 154 0.54 8.11 -18.31
C THR A 154 1.09 8.57 -16.96
N LEU A 155 1.49 7.62 -16.12
CA LEU A 155 1.92 7.90 -14.74
C LEU A 155 3.45 7.93 -14.72
N ASP A 156 4.02 9.12 -14.81
CA ASP A 156 5.47 9.34 -14.81
C ASP A 156 5.96 9.88 -13.46
N HIS A 157 7.18 9.49 -13.08
CA HIS A 157 7.84 9.96 -11.86
C HIS A 157 6.97 9.79 -10.60
N ALA A 158 6.21 8.70 -10.54
CA ALA A 158 5.19 8.45 -9.54
C ALA A 158 5.45 7.14 -8.78
N PHE A 159 4.99 7.10 -7.54
CA PHE A 159 4.81 5.87 -6.80
C PHE A 159 3.32 5.56 -6.76
N VAL A 160 2.91 4.48 -7.37
CA VAL A 160 1.50 4.13 -7.60
C VAL A 160 1.15 2.88 -6.82
N ILE A 161 0.06 2.93 -6.06
CA ILE A 161 -0.45 1.79 -5.30
C ILE A 161 -1.87 1.52 -5.74
N LEU A 162 -2.11 0.30 -6.24
CA LEU A 162 -3.45 -0.25 -6.42
C LEU A 162 -3.74 -1.17 -5.23
N ASP A 163 -4.67 -0.73 -4.38
CA ASP A 163 -5.14 -1.50 -3.24
C ASP A 163 -6.39 -2.31 -3.61
N GLU A 164 -6.59 -3.45 -2.95
CA GLU A 164 -7.69 -4.37 -3.22
C GLU A 164 -7.74 -4.87 -4.67
N GLY A 165 -6.57 -5.15 -5.25
CA GLY A 165 -6.41 -5.55 -6.65
C GLY A 165 -7.19 -6.81 -7.06
N GLN A 166 -7.55 -7.70 -6.11
CA GLN A 166 -8.41 -8.86 -6.37
C GLN A 166 -9.81 -8.48 -6.85
N ASN A 167 -10.26 -7.25 -6.57
CA ASN A 167 -11.57 -6.76 -6.98
C ASN A 167 -11.56 -6.13 -8.38
N THR A 168 -10.43 -6.18 -9.10
CA THR A 168 -10.35 -5.70 -10.48
C THR A 168 -10.83 -6.75 -11.46
N THR A 169 -11.48 -6.32 -12.52
CA THR A 169 -11.68 -7.14 -13.72
C THR A 169 -10.36 -7.26 -14.50
N HIS A 170 -10.28 -8.26 -15.37
CA HIS A 170 -9.14 -8.40 -16.30
C HIS A 170 -8.87 -7.13 -17.13
N SER A 171 -9.93 -6.47 -17.58
CA SER A 171 -9.85 -5.24 -18.37
C SER A 171 -9.29 -4.07 -17.55
N GLU A 172 -9.74 -3.92 -16.30
CA GLU A 172 -9.25 -2.87 -15.41
C GLU A 172 -7.80 -3.08 -15.02
N MET A 173 -7.40 -4.31 -14.69
CA MET A 173 -6.00 -4.62 -14.40
C MET A 173 -5.11 -4.35 -15.62
N LYS A 174 -5.50 -4.79 -16.81
CA LYS A 174 -4.79 -4.49 -18.05
C LYS A 174 -4.69 -2.98 -18.29
N MET A 175 -5.79 -2.27 -18.12
CA MET A 175 -5.81 -0.82 -18.24
C MET A 175 -4.82 -0.18 -17.27
N PHE A 176 -4.82 -0.59 -16.00
CA PHE A 176 -3.94 -0.04 -14.96
C PHE A 176 -2.46 -0.31 -15.23
N LEU A 177 -2.09 -1.54 -15.54
CA LEU A 177 -0.70 -1.93 -15.79
C LEU A 177 -0.09 -1.16 -16.97
N THR A 178 -0.90 -0.84 -17.99
CA THR A 178 -0.46 -0.05 -19.16
C THR A 178 -0.33 1.44 -18.89
N ARG A 179 -0.62 1.92 -17.66
CA ARG A 179 -0.40 3.35 -17.26
C ARG A 179 1.01 3.63 -16.80
N MET A 180 1.82 2.60 -16.56
CA MET A 180 3.16 2.74 -16.06
C MET A 180 4.04 3.52 -17.03
N GLY A 181 4.55 4.65 -16.57
CA GLY A 181 5.42 5.53 -17.32
C GLY A 181 6.87 5.50 -16.81
N LYS A 182 7.63 6.52 -17.14
CA LYS A 182 9.05 6.63 -16.78
C LYS A 182 9.25 6.89 -15.29
N ASN A 183 10.29 6.25 -14.71
CA ASN A 183 10.66 6.45 -13.30
C ASN A 183 9.49 6.26 -12.33
N THR A 184 8.71 5.21 -12.54
CA THR A 184 7.51 4.90 -11.77
C THR A 184 7.67 3.57 -11.08
N LYS A 185 7.16 3.48 -9.84
CA LYS A 185 7.02 2.23 -9.10
C LYS A 185 5.55 1.91 -8.89
N PHE A 186 5.18 0.66 -9.17
CA PHE A 186 3.85 0.13 -8.95
C PHE A 186 3.86 -0.92 -7.84
N ILE A 187 2.97 -0.78 -6.88
CA ILE A 187 2.61 -1.86 -5.94
C ILE A 187 1.14 -2.19 -6.14
N ILE A 188 0.86 -3.45 -6.35
CA ILE A 188 -0.50 -4.00 -6.38
C ILE A 188 -0.67 -4.85 -5.13
N THR A 189 -1.59 -4.47 -4.24
CA THR A 189 -1.93 -5.27 -3.07
C THR A 189 -3.23 -6.01 -3.31
N GLY A 190 -3.35 -7.20 -2.74
CA GLY A 190 -4.56 -8.01 -2.89
C GLY A 190 -4.64 -9.12 -1.86
N ASP A 191 -5.87 -9.58 -1.67
CA ASP A 191 -6.20 -10.77 -0.89
C ASP A 191 -6.81 -11.80 -1.83
N PRO A 192 -6.21 -12.97 -2.01
CA PRO A 192 -6.73 -13.97 -2.95
C PRO A 192 -7.95 -14.75 -2.41
N GLY A 193 -8.33 -14.52 -1.13
CA GLY A 193 -9.38 -15.28 -0.43
C GLY A 193 -8.85 -16.39 0.43
#